data_f3f1b73ca8604f957945c37e298d42a7
#
_entry.id   f3f1b73ca8604f957945c37e298d42a7
#
_cell.length_a   1.000
_cell.length_b   1.000
_cell.length_c   1.000
_cell.angle_alpha   90.00
_cell.angle_beta   90.00
_cell.angle_gamma   90.00
#
_symmetry.space_group_name_H-M   'P 1'
#
loop_
_entity.id
_entity.type
_entity.pdbx_description
1 polymer ?
#
loop_
_entity_poly.entity_id
_entity_poly.type
_entity_poly.pdbx_seq_one_letter_code
_entity_poly.pdbx_strand_id
1 'polypeptide(L)'
;FAAKKAGLTEVPALIYAISHEEAIIALVDSNLHREHILPSEKAFAYKMKMDALSHQGKRTDLTSDQVGLKLSAEQVSNDDSATQVKRYIRLTNLIKPLLDMVDEGKIAFTPAVELSFLNDTEQADLVEVIEVCEATPNLSQAQRLKKISQGDGLIPEDIAEILNEQKANQKDRVKAPTEKLRKYF
;
A
#
# COMPACT_ATOMS: atom_id res chain seq x y z
N PHE A 1 4.93 -27.43 7.68
CA PHE A 1 4.21 -27.35 8.97
C PHE A 1 2.85 -28.05 8.89
N ALA A 2 2.01 -27.73 7.88
CA ALA A 2 0.67 -28.34 7.71
C ALA A 2 0.70 -29.87 7.55
N ALA A 3 1.61 -30.40 6.73
CA ALA A 3 1.78 -31.83 6.52
C ALA A 3 2.11 -32.57 7.83
N LYS A 4 3.01 -31.99 8.65
CA LYS A 4 3.33 -32.55 9.98
C LYS A 4 2.12 -32.53 10.93
N LYS A 5 1.30 -31.46 10.91
CA LYS A 5 0.04 -31.43 11.68
C LYS A 5 -0.98 -32.44 11.20
N ALA A 6 -1.01 -32.73 9.90
CA ALA A 6 -1.87 -33.74 9.30
C ALA A 6 -1.36 -35.18 9.49
N GLY A 7 -0.22 -35.37 10.17
CA GLY A 7 0.38 -36.71 10.40
C GLY A 7 1.00 -37.34 9.17
N LEU A 8 1.24 -36.57 8.10
CA LEU A 8 1.87 -37.08 6.88
C LEU A 8 3.37 -37.16 7.08
N THR A 9 3.94 -38.32 6.80
CA THR A 9 5.39 -38.59 6.81
C THR A 9 6.07 -38.19 5.50
N GLU A 10 5.31 -38.18 4.41
CA GLU A 10 5.79 -37.89 3.05
C GLU A 10 4.75 -37.01 2.34
N VAL A 11 5.22 -36.12 1.48
CA VAL A 11 4.38 -35.29 0.59
C VAL A 11 4.96 -35.36 -0.82
N PRO A 12 4.11 -35.44 -1.87
CA PRO A 12 4.60 -35.34 -3.24
C PRO A 12 5.17 -33.94 -3.47
N ALA A 13 6.39 -33.87 -4.00
CA ALA A 13 7.08 -32.62 -4.30
C ALA A 13 7.77 -32.67 -5.65
N LEU A 14 7.69 -31.56 -6.39
CA LEU A 14 8.49 -31.33 -7.58
C LEU A 14 9.72 -30.52 -7.17
N ILE A 15 10.90 -31.02 -7.50
CA ILE A 15 12.18 -30.39 -7.19
C ILE A 15 12.73 -29.78 -8.47
N TYR A 16 12.97 -28.47 -8.45
CA TYR A 16 13.57 -27.72 -9.54
C TYR A 16 14.95 -27.19 -9.14
N ALA A 17 15.93 -27.29 -10.05
CA ALA A 17 17.23 -26.67 -9.91
C ALA A 17 17.14 -25.26 -10.51
N ILE A 18 16.83 -24.25 -9.69
CA ILE A 18 16.66 -22.85 -10.08
C ILE A 18 17.59 -21.95 -9.26
N SER A 19 17.88 -20.76 -9.77
CA SER A 19 18.67 -19.77 -9.05
C SER A 19 17.89 -19.20 -7.84
N HIS A 20 18.59 -18.47 -6.96
CA HIS A 20 17.95 -17.83 -5.81
C HIS A 20 16.91 -16.80 -6.25
N GLU A 21 17.21 -15.99 -7.26
CA GLU A 21 16.34 -14.99 -7.83
C GLU A 21 15.09 -15.62 -8.46
N GLU A 22 15.26 -16.69 -9.23
CA GLU A 22 14.14 -17.43 -9.82
C GLU A 22 13.24 -18.06 -8.74
N ALA A 23 13.83 -18.53 -7.64
CA ALA A 23 13.07 -19.05 -6.52
C ALA A 23 12.23 -17.96 -5.83
N ILE A 24 12.78 -16.77 -5.66
CA ILE A 24 12.05 -15.61 -5.13
C ILE A 24 10.88 -15.26 -6.05
N ILE A 25 11.10 -15.15 -7.36
CA ILE A 25 10.06 -14.83 -8.34
C ILE A 25 8.94 -15.86 -8.30
N ALA A 26 9.28 -17.15 -8.33
CA ALA A 26 8.30 -18.24 -8.28
C ALA A 26 7.48 -18.21 -6.97
N LEU A 27 8.13 -17.94 -5.83
CA LEU A 27 7.48 -17.82 -4.53
C LEU A 27 6.48 -16.64 -4.52
N VAL A 28 6.91 -15.47 -5.01
CA VAL A 28 6.07 -14.27 -5.07
C VAL A 28 4.88 -14.50 -5.98
N ASP A 29 5.10 -15.06 -7.18
CA ASP A 29 4.03 -15.32 -8.13
C ASP A 29 2.98 -16.28 -7.56
N SER A 30 3.43 -17.36 -6.88
CA SER A 30 2.49 -18.29 -6.23
C SER A 30 1.65 -17.62 -5.12
N ASN A 31 2.18 -16.61 -4.44
CA ASN A 31 1.47 -15.87 -3.40
C ASN A 31 0.53 -14.80 -3.99
N LEU A 32 0.91 -14.16 -5.09
CA LEU A 32 0.09 -13.15 -5.77
C LEU A 32 -1.17 -13.72 -6.44
N HIS A 33 -1.25 -15.03 -6.66
CA HIS A 33 -2.43 -15.71 -7.21
C HIS A 33 -3.48 -16.08 -6.13
N ARG A 34 -3.32 -15.67 -4.87
CA ARG A 34 -4.33 -15.87 -3.83
C ARG A 34 -5.52 -14.95 -4.02
N GLU A 35 -6.73 -15.44 -3.73
CA GLU A 35 -7.97 -14.66 -3.89
C GLU A 35 -8.03 -13.40 -3.01
N HIS A 36 -7.41 -13.43 -1.84
CA HIS A 36 -7.37 -12.32 -0.90
C HIS A 36 -5.92 -12.06 -0.45
N ILE A 37 -5.37 -10.96 -0.93
CA ILE A 37 -4.04 -10.47 -0.58
C ILE A 37 -4.19 -9.09 0.05
N LEU A 38 -3.60 -8.89 1.22
CA LEU A 38 -3.59 -7.58 1.87
C LEU A 38 -2.74 -6.59 1.05
N PRO A 39 -3.08 -5.29 1.08
CA PRO A 39 -2.29 -4.25 0.42
C PRO A 39 -0.80 -4.28 0.81
N SER A 40 -0.48 -4.51 2.09
CA SER A 40 0.88 -4.65 2.58
C SER A 40 1.58 -5.88 1.99
N GLU A 41 0.94 -7.04 1.99
CA GLU A 41 1.51 -8.27 1.42
C GLU A 41 1.84 -8.08 -0.07
N LYS A 42 0.93 -7.46 -0.82
CA LYS A 42 1.11 -7.15 -2.23
C LYS A 42 2.26 -6.15 -2.45
N ALA A 43 2.40 -5.15 -1.58
CA ALA A 43 3.46 -4.17 -1.62
C ALA A 43 4.85 -4.81 -1.43
N PHE A 44 5.02 -5.65 -0.40
CA PHE A 44 6.27 -6.35 -0.14
C PHE A 44 6.57 -7.42 -1.20
N ALA A 45 5.55 -8.13 -1.70
CA ALA A 45 5.69 -9.10 -2.78
C ALA A 45 6.23 -8.43 -4.06
N TYR A 46 5.65 -7.30 -4.47
CA TYR A 46 6.14 -6.55 -5.64
C TYR A 46 7.53 -5.99 -5.43
N LYS A 47 7.85 -5.47 -4.24
CA LYS A 47 9.21 -5.01 -3.92
C LYS A 47 10.21 -6.14 -4.06
N MET A 48 9.95 -7.29 -3.44
CA MET A 48 10.83 -8.47 -3.48
C MET A 48 11.06 -8.96 -4.92
N LYS A 49 10.00 -9.04 -5.74
CA LYS A 49 10.10 -9.45 -7.14
C LYS A 49 10.87 -8.44 -7.98
N MET A 50 10.64 -7.13 -7.76
CA MET A 50 11.37 -6.07 -8.45
C MET A 50 12.88 -6.10 -8.13
N ASP A 51 13.22 -6.31 -6.86
CA ASP A 51 14.60 -6.43 -6.41
C ASP A 51 15.28 -7.68 -7.07
N ALA A 52 14.60 -8.82 -7.09
CA ALA A 52 15.11 -10.02 -7.75
C ALA A 52 15.33 -9.81 -9.27
N LEU A 53 14.39 -9.19 -9.97
CA LEU A 53 14.53 -8.88 -11.39
C LEU A 53 15.67 -7.88 -11.66
N SER A 54 15.86 -6.90 -10.79
CA SER A 54 16.95 -5.92 -10.93
C SER A 54 18.33 -6.57 -10.74
N HIS A 55 18.45 -7.56 -9.88
CA HIS A 55 19.70 -8.33 -9.71
C HIS A 55 20.01 -9.20 -10.92
N GLN A 56 19.00 -9.80 -11.55
CA GLN A 56 19.17 -10.55 -12.82
C GLN A 56 19.62 -9.62 -13.96
N GLY A 57 19.05 -8.37 -14.04
CA GLY A 57 19.36 -7.40 -15.10
C GLY A 57 20.77 -6.82 -15.03
N LYS A 58 21.43 -6.80 -13.85
CA LYS A 58 22.83 -6.35 -13.70
C LYS A 58 23.85 -7.29 -14.37
N ARG A 59 23.44 -8.47 -14.80
CA ARG A 59 24.27 -9.42 -15.56
C ARG A 59 24.31 -9.15 -17.06
N THR A 60 23.47 -8.29 -17.60
CA THR A 60 23.41 -7.91 -19.02
C THR A 60 23.46 -6.41 -19.18
N ASP A 61 24.65 -5.88 -19.42
CA ASP A 61 25.07 -4.62 -20.05
C ASP A 61 24.09 -3.45 -20.25
N LEU A 62 24.50 -2.28 -19.65
CA LEU A 62 24.45 -0.92 -20.22
C LEU A 62 23.10 -0.41 -20.80
N THR A 63 22.07 -0.29 -19.94
CA THR A 63 20.99 0.65 -20.24
C THR A 63 20.67 1.50 -19.03
N SER A 64 20.43 2.81 -19.25
CA SER A 64 20.24 3.81 -18.19
C SER A 64 19.23 3.35 -17.13
N ASP A 65 19.54 3.58 -15.86
CA ASP A 65 18.77 3.15 -14.68
C ASP A 65 17.25 3.38 -14.77
N GLN A 66 16.81 4.45 -15.44
CA GLN A 66 15.38 4.76 -15.58
C GLN A 66 14.61 3.81 -16.52
N VAL A 67 15.26 3.32 -17.57
CA VAL A 67 14.65 2.38 -18.53
C VAL A 67 14.59 0.98 -17.91
N GLY A 68 15.65 0.58 -17.20
CA GLY A 68 15.71 -0.69 -16.47
C GLY A 68 14.61 -0.80 -15.40
N LEU A 69 14.39 0.26 -14.59
CA LEU A 69 13.34 0.31 -13.57
C LEU A 69 11.93 0.29 -14.16
N LYS A 70 11.72 0.86 -15.35
CA LYS A 70 10.42 0.82 -16.02
C LYS A 70 10.09 -0.57 -16.55
N LEU A 71 11.03 -1.21 -17.21
CA LEU A 71 10.89 -2.58 -17.73
C LEU A 71 10.67 -3.58 -16.60
N SER A 72 11.41 -3.45 -15.48
CA SER A 72 11.22 -4.31 -14.32
C SER A 72 9.82 -4.18 -13.70
N ALA A 73 9.29 -2.95 -13.60
CA ALA A 73 7.95 -2.74 -13.08
C ALA A 73 6.84 -3.32 -13.99
N GLU A 74 7.03 -3.34 -15.30
CA GLU A 74 6.11 -3.99 -16.24
C GLU A 74 6.16 -5.51 -16.16
N GLN A 75 7.31 -6.08 -15.78
CA GLN A 75 7.50 -7.52 -15.61
C GLN A 75 7.05 -8.06 -14.24
N VAL A 76 6.84 -7.18 -13.26
CA VAL A 76 6.47 -7.58 -11.89
C VAL A 76 5.06 -8.16 -11.83
N SER A 77 4.13 -7.64 -12.60
CA SER A 77 2.74 -8.11 -12.62
C SER A 77 2.16 -8.09 -14.02
N ASN A 78 1.35 -9.12 -14.33
CA ASN A 78 0.55 -9.16 -15.54
C ASN A 78 -0.82 -8.48 -15.35
N ASP A 79 -1.29 -8.38 -14.10
CA ASP A 79 -2.63 -7.86 -13.77
C ASP A 79 -2.62 -6.36 -13.46
N ASP A 80 -1.55 -5.87 -12.82
CA ASP A 80 -1.41 -4.46 -12.44
C ASP A 80 -0.49 -3.72 -13.42
N SER A 81 -0.85 -2.48 -13.74
CA SER A 81 0.03 -1.60 -14.54
C SER A 81 1.32 -1.27 -13.79
N ALA A 82 2.40 -0.95 -14.52
CA ALA A 82 3.68 -0.53 -13.94
C ALA A 82 3.52 0.64 -12.93
N THR A 83 2.58 1.55 -13.19
CA THR A 83 2.25 2.64 -12.27
C THR A 83 1.63 2.12 -10.98
N GLN A 84 0.72 1.15 -11.08
CA GLN A 84 0.08 0.55 -9.91
C GLN A 84 1.08 -0.25 -9.08
N VAL A 85 1.96 -1.03 -9.72
CA VAL A 85 3.07 -1.73 -9.06
C VAL A 85 3.94 -0.77 -8.24
N LYS A 86 4.36 0.35 -8.83
CA LYS A 86 5.15 1.38 -8.13
C LYS A 86 4.40 1.98 -6.94
N ARG A 87 3.10 2.19 -7.05
CA ARG A 87 2.27 2.69 -5.95
C ARG A 87 2.17 1.68 -4.81
N TYR A 88 2.03 0.37 -5.10
CA TYR A 88 2.10 -0.66 -4.07
C TYR A 88 3.46 -0.69 -3.39
N ILE A 89 4.55 -0.73 -4.16
CA ILE A 89 5.90 -0.71 -3.60
C ILE A 89 6.11 0.50 -2.70
N ARG A 90 5.51 1.65 -3.05
CA ARG A 90 5.60 2.86 -2.22
C ARG A 90 5.03 2.68 -0.81
N LEU A 91 4.01 1.83 -0.62
CA LEU A 91 3.45 1.52 0.71
C LEU A 91 4.48 0.91 1.66
N THR A 92 5.54 0.26 1.16
CA THR A 92 6.60 -0.30 2.01
C THR A 92 7.40 0.77 2.77
N ASN A 93 7.20 2.05 2.47
CA ASN A 93 7.79 3.18 3.20
C ASN A 93 6.88 3.67 4.34
N LEU A 94 5.71 3.08 4.54
CA LEU A 94 4.88 3.36 5.71
C LEU A 94 5.41 2.62 6.93
N ILE A 95 5.37 3.28 8.08
CA ILE A 95 5.59 2.61 9.37
C ILE A 95 4.47 1.58 9.61
N LYS A 96 4.80 0.56 10.40
CA LYS A 96 3.89 -0.57 10.60
C LYS A 96 2.47 -0.18 11.07
N PRO A 97 2.24 0.74 12.03
CA PRO A 97 0.90 1.12 12.45
C PRO A 97 0.04 1.68 11.30
N LEU A 98 0.61 2.54 10.44
CA LEU A 98 -0.12 3.07 9.27
C LEU A 98 -0.41 1.98 8.24
N LEU A 99 0.54 1.06 8.03
CA LEU A 99 0.37 -0.04 7.10
C LEU A 99 -0.74 -1.00 7.57
N ASP A 100 -0.80 -1.28 8.87
CA ASP A 100 -1.87 -2.07 9.49
C ASP A 100 -3.25 -1.39 9.31
N MET A 101 -3.32 -0.05 9.45
CA MET A 101 -4.56 0.71 9.17
C MET A 101 -4.99 0.62 7.71
N VAL A 102 -4.05 0.50 6.76
CA VAL A 102 -4.35 0.27 5.35
C VAL A 102 -4.91 -1.13 5.13
N ASP A 103 -4.32 -2.14 5.74
CA ASP A 103 -4.77 -3.53 5.64
C ASP A 103 -6.16 -3.74 6.29
N GLU A 104 -6.45 -3.02 7.36
CA GLU A 104 -7.77 -2.99 8.00
C GLU A 104 -8.80 -2.15 7.23
N GLY A 105 -8.39 -1.44 6.17
CA GLY A 105 -9.28 -0.58 5.37
C GLY A 105 -9.66 0.74 6.05
N LYS A 106 -9.03 1.10 7.18
CA LYS A 106 -9.22 2.40 7.87
C LYS A 106 -8.67 3.56 7.05
N ILE A 107 -7.53 3.34 6.38
CA ILE A 107 -6.93 4.27 5.43
C ILE A 107 -7.03 3.67 4.04
N ALA A 108 -7.64 4.39 3.10
CA ALA A 108 -7.75 3.94 1.72
C ALA A 108 -6.37 3.92 1.02
N PHE A 109 -6.19 3.05 0.03
CA PHE A 109 -4.94 2.86 -0.70
C PHE A 109 -4.34 4.17 -1.25
N THR A 110 -5.15 5.01 -1.89
CA THR A 110 -4.65 6.24 -2.52
C THR A 110 -4.13 7.28 -1.52
N PRO A 111 -4.84 7.64 -0.43
CA PRO A 111 -4.28 8.42 0.66
C PRO A 111 -3.00 7.82 1.24
N ALA A 112 -2.97 6.51 1.47
CA ALA A 112 -1.80 5.82 2.03
C ALA A 112 -0.53 6.00 1.17
N VAL A 113 -0.67 5.95 -0.16
CA VAL A 113 0.44 6.24 -1.08
C VAL A 113 0.96 7.67 -0.91
N GLU A 114 0.10 8.66 -0.68
CA GLU A 114 0.53 10.03 -0.43
C GLU A 114 1.22 10.17 0.95
N LEU A 115 0.69 9.50 1.97
CA LEU A 115 1.28 9.49 3.32
C LEU A 115 2.66 8.81 3.36
N SER A 116 2.94 7.88 2.47
CA SER A 116 4.25 7.23 2.37
C SER A 116 5.40 8.16 1.93
N PHE A 117 5.11 9.42 1.65
CA PHE A 117 6.12 10.46 1.37
C PHE A 117 6.54 11.23 2.63
N LEU A 118 5.83 11.07 3.74
CA LEU A 118 6.22 11.62 5.04
C LEU A 118 7.43 10.85 5.58
N ASN A 119 8.24 11.51 6.39
CA ASN A 119 9.32 10.83 7.12
C ASN A 119 8.78 10.02 8.31
N ASP A 120 9.60 9.15 8.89
CA ASP A 120 9.16 8.21 9.94
C ASP A 120 8.64 8.94 11.21
N THR A 121 9.20 10.09 11.55
CA THR A 121 8.75 10.91 12.69
C THR A 121 7.37 11.50 12.42
N GLU A 122 7.18 12.14 11.25
CA GLU A 122 5.89 12.70 10.85
C GLU A 122 4.80 11.63 10.73
N GLN A 123 5.18 10.42 10.30
CA GLN A 123 4.27 9.29 10.27
C GLN A 123 3.86 8.83 11.68
N ALA A 124 4.79 8.86 12.65
CA ALA A 124 4.49 8.54 14.04
C ALA A 124 3.55 9.59 14.66
N ASP A 125 3.84 10.88 14.45
CA ASP A 125 2.98 11.98 14.87
C ASP A 125 1.56 11.86 14.26
N LEU A 126 1.48 11.49 12.99
CA LEU A 126 0.21 11.25 12.31
C LEU A 126 -0.60 10.13 12.97
N VAL A 127 0.04 9.03 13.39
CA VAL A 127 -0.64 7.92 14.10
C VAL A 127 -1.23 8.44 15.41
N GLU A 128 -0.45 9.17 16.20
CA GLU A 128 -0.92 9.74 17.47
C GLU A 128 -2.13 10.67 17.28
N VAL A 129 -2.06 11.55 16.27
CA VAL A 129 -3.16 12.46 15.99
C VAL A 129 -4.40 11.73 15.46
N ILE A 130 -4.25 10.67 14.64
CA ILE A 130 -5.37 9.82 14.20
C ILE A 130 -6.07 9.20 15.41
N GLU A 131 -5.33 8.71 16.39
CA GLU A 131 -5.89 8.11 17.62
C GLU A 131 -6.64 9.14 18.46
N VAL A 132 -6.09 10.35 18.61
CA VAL A 132 -6.73 11.42 19.38
C VAL A 132 -7.97 11.99 18.70
N CYS A 133 -7.90 12.21 17.38
CA CYS A 133 -9.01 12.79 16.60
C CYS A 133 -10.06 11.77 16.16
N GLU A 134 -9.80 10.46 16.34
CA GLU A 134 -10.60 9.35 15.80
C GLU A 134 -10.94 9.52 14.32
N ALA A 135 -10.03 10.13 13.55
CA ALA A 135 -10.24 10.49 12.16
C ALA A 135 -9.04 10.11 11.31
N THR A 136 -9.29 9.43 10.17
CA THR A 136 -8.26 9.09 9.19
C THR A 136 -8.27 10.08 8.03
N PRO A 137 -7.09 10.44 7.46
CA PRO A 137 -7.00 11.40 6.38
C PRO A 137 -7.65 10.89 5.09
N ASN A 138 -8.40 11.77 4.43
CA ASN A 138 -8.84 11.55 3.05
C ASN A 138 -7.72 11.93 2.06
N LEU A 139 -7.95 11.71 0.75
CA LEU A 139 -6.95 12.00 -0.28
C LEU A 139 -6.49 13.47 -0.28
N SER A 140 -7.41 14.42 -0.17
CA SER A 140 -7.08 15.85 -0.17
C SER A 140 -6.25 16.24 1.05
N GLN A 141 -6.60 15.70 2.22
CA GLN A 141 -5.85 15.89 3.46
C GLN A 141 -4.44 15.26 3.37
N ALA A 142 -4.34 14.02 2.87
CA ALA A 142 -3.05 13.34 2.68
C ALA A 142 -2.12 14.10 1.71
N GLN A 143 -2.66 14.67 0.63
CA GLN A 143 -1.90 15.50 -0.30
C GLN A 143 -1.41 16.80 0.34
N ARG A 144 -2.22 17.42 1.20
CA ARG A 144 -1.82 18.64 1.94
C ARG A 144 -0.73 18.33 2.97
N LEU A 145 -0.88 17.26 3.74
CA LEU A 145 0.14 16.79 4.69
C LEU A 145 1.48 16.56 3.98
N LYS A 146 1.46 15.83 2.87
CA LYS A 146 2.65 15.62 2.04
C LYS A 146 3.26 16.95 1.55
N LYS A 147 2.45 17.90 1.11
CA LYS A 147 2.93 19.19 0.61
C LYS A 147 3.63 20.00 1.71
N ILE A 148 3.08 20.02 2.92
CA ILE A 148 3.68 20.71 4.09
C ILE A 148 4.98 20.00 4.48
N SER A 149 4.99 18.68 4.59
CA SER A 149 6.19 17.88 4.87
C SER A 149 7.35 18.15 3.90
N GLN A 150 7.03 18.34 2.60
CA GLN A 150 8.03 18.64 1.57
C GLN A 150 8.49 20.11 1.56
N GLY A 151 7.82 21.00 2.28
CA GLY A 151 8.18 22.42 2.43
C GLY A 151 8.88 22.69 3.75
N ASP A 152 8.14 23.20 4.72
CA ASP A 152 8.67 23.68 5.99
C ASP A 152 8.78 22.59 7.07
N GLY A 153 8.37 21.35 6.75
CA GLY A 153 8.22 20.24 7.70
C GLY A 153 6.83 20.21 8.32
N LEU A 154 6.41 19.03 8.75
CA LEU A 154 5.07 18.78 9.29
C LEU A 154 5.15 18.63 10.81
N ILE A 155 4.34 19.40 11.53
CA ILE A 155 4.22 19.33 13.00
C ILE A 155 2.86 18.75 13.41
N PRO A 156 2.72 18.17 14.61
CA PRO A 156 1.47 17.56 15.08
C PRO A 156 0.26 18.49 15.04
N GLU A 157 0.46 19.78 15.30
CA GLU A 157 -0.58 20.80 15.28
C GLU A 157 -1.19 20.96 13.87
N ASP A 158 -0.36 20.99 12.83
CA ASP A 158 -0.82 21.06 11.44
C ASP A 158 -1.63 19.81 11.06
N ILE A 159 -1.19 18.65 11.52
CA ILE A 159 -1.88 17.37 11.30
C ILE A 159 -3.27 17.43 11.96
N ALA A 160 -3.35 17.88 13.20
CA ALA A 160 -4.60 17.98 13.94
C ALA A 160 -5.56 18.98 13.29
N GLU A 161 -5.07 20.15 12.83
CA GLU A 161 -5.88 21.14 12.12
C GLU A 161 -6.49 20.54 10.84
N ILE A 162 -5.65 19.87 10.03
CA ILE A 162 -6.08 19.26 8.76
C ILE A 162 -7.08 18.12 8.99
N LEU A 163 -6.89 17.26 10.01
CA LEU A 163 -7.79 16.15 10.27
C LEU A 163 -9.13 16.59 10.87
N ASN A 164 -9.16 17.67 11.66
CA ASN A 164 -10.37 18.22 12.25
C ASN A 164 -11.21 19.05 11.27
N GLU A 165 -10.68 19.39 10.08
CA GLU A 165 -11.48 20.07 9.06
C GLU A 165 -12.70 19.21 8.68
N GLN A 166 -13.89 19.85 8.63
CA GLN A 166 -15.10 19.18 8.17
C GLN A 166 -14.88 18.63 6.74
N LYS A 167 -14.96 17.32 6.59
CA LYS A 167 -14.85 16.67 5.27
C LYS A 167 -15.96 17.23 4.38
N ALA A 168 -15.62 17.83 3.24
CA ALA A 168 -16.55 18.50 2.31
C ALA A 168 -17.75 17.60 1.89
N ASN A 169 -17.67 16.29 2.09
CA ASN A 169 -18.72 15.31 1.81
C ASN A 169 -19.55 14.88 3.03
N GLN A 170 -19.25 15.36 4.23
CA GLN A 170 -20.08 15.18 5.43
C GLN A 170 -21.13 16.30 5.52
N LYS A 171 -21.85 16.58 4.43
CA LYS A 171 -23.15 17.24 4.55
C LYS A 171 -24.06 16.26 5.27
N ASP A 172 -24.61 16.68 6.40
CA ASP A 172 -25.67 15.95 7.10
C ASP A 172 -26.78 15.58 6.09
N ARG A 173 -26.71 14.36 5.57
CA ARG A 173 -27.81 13.82 4.77
C ARG A 173 -28.90 13.45 5.76
N VAL A 174 -29.74 14.43 6.08
CA VAL A 174 -31.01 14.15 6.74
C VAL A 174 -31.80 13.28 5.78
N LYS A 175 -31.85 11.97 6.05
CA LYS A 175 -32.74 11.03 5.38
C LYS A 175 -34.16 11.36 5.82
N ALA A 176 -34.79 12.35 5.18
CA ALA A 176 -36.22 12.55 5.33
C ALA A 176 -36.93 11.41 4.59
N PRO A 177 -37.85 10.66 5.24
CA PRO A 177 -38.62 9.63 4.57
C PRO A 177 -39.39 10.25 3.41
N THR A 178 -39.24 9.70 2.21
CA THR A 178 -39.82 10.22 0.95
C THR A 178 -41.34 10.38 1.02
N GLU A 179 -42.03 9.60 1.87
CA GLU A 179 -43.46 9.70 2.12
C GLU A 179 -43.89 11.01 2.80
N LYS A 180 -43.03 11.62 3.64
CA LYS A 180 -43.32 12.92 4.26
C LYS A 180 -43.14 14.08 3.30
N LEU A 181 -42.31 13.96 2.29
CA LEU A 181 -42.09 15.00 1.27
C LEU A 181 -43.20 15.05 0.22
N ARG A 182 -43.82 13.88 -0.13
CA ARG A 182 -44.97 13.81 -1.08
C ARG A 182 -46.21 14.61 -0.64
N LYS A 183 -46.26 15.04 0.62
CA LYS A 183 -47.39 15.81 1.16
C LYS A 183 -47.30 17.30 0.88
N TYR A 184 -46.16 17.78 0.36
CA TYR A 184 -45.87 19.23 0.13
C TYR A 184 -45.50 19.55 -1.31
N PHE A 185 -45.49 18.54 -2.19
CA PHE A 185 -45.37 18.64 -3.64
C PHE A 185 -46.48 17.74 -4.26
#